data_7c4afda77152f54cbbfac176abcd998a
#
_entry.id   7c4afda77152f54cbbfac176abcd998a
#
_cell.length_a   1.000
_cell.length_b   1.000
_cell.length_c   1.000
_cell.angle_alpha   90.00
_cell.angle_beta   90.00
_cell.angle_gamma   90.00
#
_symmetry.space_group_name_H-M   'P 1'
#
loop_
_entity.id
_entity.type
_entity.pdbx_description
1 polymer ?
#
loop_
_entity_poly.entity_id
_entity_poly.type
_entity_poly.pdbx_seq_one_letter_code
_entity_poly.pdbx_strand_id
1 'polypeptide(L)'
;MEAYFESNGFLVRQAGKPNDPEIKKKSLPLPTIAVLNPAVQSSDPNLSFRLFTGDLKGVRSALVSRLGWENSSFSNSILNSDAKLMKFFKQEVTHERISLGYNPGPELPESWMGSYLCLLVIPALPRNEVKLKDLFVLFREMGVGGVLCLSSMLENLLRQSMPTLKYSNNGVFQVLKLLKVYQLAREPQLDMFSN
;
A
#
# COMPACT_ATOMS: atom_id res chain seq x y z
N MET A 1 3.35 -5.35 -4.07
CA MET A 1 2.77 -5.16 -2.72
C MET A 1 3.10 -6.35 -1.82
N GLU A 2 2.83 -7.58 -2.22
CA GLU A 2 3.14 -8.80 -1.47
C GLU A 2 4.60 -8.83 -1.00
N ALA A 3 5.55 -8.75 -1.92
CA ALA A 3 6.98 -8.76 -1.59
C ALA A 3 7.40 -7.72 -0.52
N TYR A 4 6.72 -6.58 -0.47
CA TYR A 4 6.99 -5.57 0.55
C TYR A 4 6.55 -6.04 1.94
N PHE A 5 5.33 -6.59 2.06
CA PHE A 5 4.85 -7.09 3.35
C PHE A 5 5.61 -8.33 3.79
N GLU A 6 5.87 -9.27 2.89
CA GLU A 6 6.67 -10.48 3.18
C GLU A 6 8.07 -10.12 3.68
N SER A 7 8.74 -9.16 3.04
CA SER A 7 10.08 -8.71 3.45
C SER A 7 10.09 -7.97 4.80
N ASN A 8 8.93 -7.49 5.25
CA ASN A 8 8.73 -6.89 6.57
C ASN A 8 8.13 -7.87 7.60
N GLY A 9 8.17 -9.18 7.33
CA GLY A 9 7.80 -10.23 8.28
C GLY A 9 6.32 -10.60 8.32
N PHE A 10 5.53 -10.17 7.33
CA PHE A 10 4.12 -10.51 7.25
C PHE A 10 3.88 -11.79 6.44
N LEU A 11 2.91 -12.56 6.86
CA LEU A 11 2.24 -13.54 6.02
C LEU A 11 1.24 -12.80 5.13
N VAL A 12 1.19 -13.15 3.85
CA VAL A 12 0.36 -12.46 2.86
C VAL A 12 -0.58 -13.45 2.19
N ARG A 13 -1.83 -13.04 2.00
CA ARG A 13 -2.85 -13.78 1.26
C ARG A 13 -3.63 -12.85 0.35
N GLN A 14 -3.99 -13.32 -0.84
CA GLN A 14 -4.95 -12.61 -1.67
C GLN A 14 -6.31 -12.60 -0.95
N ALA A 15 -6.92 -11.43 -0.80
CA ALA A 15 -8.31 -11.34 -0.43
C ALA A 15 -9.14 -11.71 -1.67
N GLY A 16 -10.12 -12.58 -1.49
CA GLY A 16 -10.90 -13.14 -2.60
C GLY A 16 -11.44 -12.04 -3.51
N LYS A 17 -11.36 -12.25 -4.82
CA LYS A 17 -12.04 -11.40 -5.79
C LYS A 17 -13.53 -11.75 -5.74
N PRO A 18 -14.43 -10.76 -5.68
CA PRO A 18 -15.84 -11.06 -5.94
C PRO A 18 -15.95 -11.61 -7.37
N ASN A 19 -16.32 -12.87 -7.48
CA ASN A 19 -16.53 -13.57 -8.77
C ASN A 19 -17.89 -13.19 -9.40
N ASP A 20 -18.30 -11.93 -9.33
CA ASP A 20 -19.54 -11.48 -9.90
C ASP A 20 -19.28 -10.90 -11.30
N PRO A 21 -19.69 -11.61 -12.38
CA PRO A 21 -19.49 -11.14 -13.75
C PRO A 21 -20.32 -9.91 -14.11
N GLU A 22 -21.30 -9.52 -13.28
CA GLU A 22 -22.17 -8.38 -13.54
C GLU A 22 -21.65 -7.05 -12.99
N ILE A 23 -20.56 -7.07 -12.21
CA ILE A 23 -20.00 -5.85 -11.65
C ILE A 23 -19.42 -4.96 -12.76
N LYS A 24 -19.98 -3.77 -12.92
CA LYS A 24 -19.48 -2.76 -13.86
C LYS A 24 -18.04 -2.38 -13.49
N LYS A 25 -17.16 -2.15 -14.48
CA LYS A 25 -15.74 -1.77 -14.28
C LYS A 25 -15.52 -0.63 -13.27
N LYS A 26 -16.46 0.31 -13.15
CA LYS A 26 -16.39 1.43 -12.19
C LYS A 26 -16.67 1.03 -10.75
N SER A 27 -17.38 -0.09 -10.54
CA SER A 27 -17.72 -0.62 -9.21
C SER A 27 -16.84 -1.80 -8.80
N LEU A 28 -15.78 -2.12 -9.58
CA LEU A 28 -14.86 -3.18 -9.20
C LEU A 28 -14.16 -2.81 -7.89
N PRO A 29 -14.08 -3.75 -6.93
CA PRO A 29 -13.35 -3.53 -5.70
C PRO A 29 -11.88 -3.21 -5.99
N LEU A 30 -11.26 -2.48 -5.09
CA LEU A 30 -9.81 -2.28 -5.16
C LEU A 30 -9.11 -3.63 -4.96
N PRO A 31 -8.04 -3.92 -5.71
CA PRO A 31 -7.23 -5.10 -5.46
C PRO A 31 -6.71 -5.09 -4.03
N THR A 32 -7.05 -6.13 -3.27
CA THR A 32 -6.81 -6.19 -1.82
C THR A 32 -6.07 -7.48 -1.47
N ILE A 33 -5.15 -7.36 -0.52
CA ILE A 33 -4.49 -8.48 0.14
C ILE A 33 -4.77 -8.44 1.64
N ALA A 34 -4.82 -9.61 2.26
CA ALA A 34 -4.78 -9.74 3.70
C ALA A 34 -3.34 -9.96 4.16
N VAL A 35 -2.94 -9.28 5.22
CA VAL A 35 -1.60 -9.40 5.80
C VAL A 35 -1.70 -9.68 7.30
N LEU A 36 -0.82 -10.55 7.80
CA LEU A 36 -0.74 -10.92 9.21
C LEU A 36 0.72 -10.90 9.66
N ASN A 37 1.02 -10.13 10.70
CA ASN A 37 2.31 -10.17 11.37
C ASN A 37 2.26 -11.17 12.53
N PRO A 38 2.89 -12.34 12.43
CA PRO A 38 2.85 -13.36 13.46
C PRO A 38 3.60 -12.97 14.74
N ALA A 39 4.51 -12.00 14.65
CA ALA A 39 5.31 -11.53 15.79
C ALA A 39 4.55 -10.54 16.70
N VAL A 40 3.37 -10.05 16.27
CA VAL A 40 2.56 -9.06 16.99
C VAL A 40 1.27 -9.70 17.44
N GLN A 41 0.87 -9.53 18.69
CA GLN A 41 -0.37 -10.11 19.24
C GLN A 41 -1.61 -9.24 18.95
N SER A 42 -1.46 -7.92 19.04
CA SER A 42 -2.52 -6.95 18.75
C SER A 42 -1.92 -5.72 18.07
N SER A 43 -2.71 -5.06 17.20
CA SER A 43 -2.26 -3.81 16.61
C SER A 43 -2.19 -2.69 17.65
N ASP A 44 -1.18 -1.83 17.51
CA ASP A 44 -1.01 -0.65 18.37
C ASP A 44 -2.17 0.34 18.11
N PRO A 45 -2.93 0.75 19.14
CA PRO A 45 -4.04 1.69 18.97
C PRO A 45 -3.56 3.13 18.64
N ASN A 46 -2.28 3.43 18.84
CA ASN A 46 -1.70 4.76 18.61
C ASN A 46 -1.00 4.91 17.25
N LEU A 47 -1.24 4.01 16.31
CA LEU A 47 -0.67 4.12 14.98
C LEU A 47 -1.07 5.42 14.30
N SER A 48 -0.10 6.08 13.69
CA SER A 48 -0.34 7.25 12.84
C SER A 48 -1.20 6.88 11.64
N PHE A 49 -2.07 7.79 11.18
CA PHE A 49 -2.86 7.55 9.98
C PHE A 49 -1.98 7.41 8.73
N ARG A 50 -0.91 8.21 8.62
CA ARG A 50 0.15 8.00 7.64
C ARG A 50 1.17 7.04 8.22
N LEU A 51 1.27 5.86 7.63
CA LEU A 51 2.20 4.83 8.04
C LEU A 51 3.48 4.85 7.22
N PHE A 52 4.58 4.61 7.89
CA PHE A 52 5.88 4.31 7.29
C PHE A 52 6.25 2.85 7.55
N THR A 53 7.30 2.37 6.91
CA THR A 53 7.77 0.99 7.10
C THR A 53 8.05 0.66 8.58
N GLY A 54 8.56 1.62 9.34
CA GLY A 54 8.82 1.45 10.78
C GLY A 54 7.56 1.19 11.62
N ASP A 55 6.43 1.78 11.23
CA ASP A 55 5.15 1.65 11.94
C ASP A 55 4.50 0.28 11.75
N LEU A 56 4.91 -0.46 10.71
CA LEU A 56 4.41 -1.82 10.45
C LEU A 56 4.69 -2.80 11.60
N LYS A 57 5.69 -2.52 12.43
CA LYS A 57 5.97 -3.30 13.65
C LYS A 57 4.81 -3.26 14.66
N GLY A 58 3.97 -2.22 14.59
CA GLY A 58 2.76 -2.07 15.40
C GLY A 58 1.50 -2.65 14.75
N VAL A 59 1.58 -3.22 13.56
CA VAL A 59 0.41 -3.77 12.84
C VAL A 59 0.36 -5.28 13.02
N ARG A 60 -0.74 -5.80 13.60
CA ARG A 60 -0.99 -7.25 13.72
C ARG A 60 -1.55 -7.82 12.43
N SER A 61 -2.68 -7.31 11.99
CA SER A 61 -3.39 -7.77 10.78
C SER A 61 -4.02 -6.60 10.05
N ALA A 62 -4.03 -6.66 8.73
CA ALA A 62 -4.66 -5.65 7.92
C ALA A 62 -5.23 -6.21 6.62
N LEU A 63 -6.29 -5.57 6.12
CA LEU A 63 -6.70 -5.64 4.73
C LEU A 63 -6.07 -4.45 4.02
N VAL A 64 -5.28 -4.72 3.01
CA VAL A 64 -4.49 -3.70 2.31
C VAL A 64 -4.98 -3.60 0.88
N SER A 65 -5.71 -2.54 0.59
CA SER A 65 -6.14 -2.19 -0.76
C SER A 65 -5.13 -1.29 -1.44
N ARG A 66 -4.98 -1.41 -2.75
CA ARG A 66 -4.06 -0.59 -3.53
C ARG A 66 -4.79 0.24 -4.58
N LEU A 67 -4.25 1.43 -4.83
CA LEU A 67 -4.82 2.40 -5.76
C LEU A 67 -3.74 2.96 -6.69
N GLY A 68 -4.04 3.03 -7.97
CA GLY A 68 -3.35 3.93 -8.90
C GLY A 68 -2.62 3.29 -10.06
N TRP A 69 -1.85 2.25 -9.86
CA TRP A 69 -0.97 1.76 -10.95
C TRP A 69 -1.60 0.74 -11.91
N GLU A 70 -2.80 0.26 -11.61
CA GLU A 70 -3.56 -0.54 -12.57
C GLU A 70 -4.41 0.32 -13.50
N ASN A 71 -4.52 1.61 -13.20
CA ASN A 71 -5.33 2.53 -13.98
C ASN A 71 -4.47 3.16 -15.09
N SER A 72 -4.88 2.99 -16.35
CA SER A 72 -4.21 3.56 -17.50
C SER A 72 -4.13 5.09 -17.50
N SER A 73 -5.00 5.77 -16.74
CA SER A 73 -4.97 7.23 -16.56
C SER A 73 -3.92 7.71 -15.56
N PHE A 74 -3.31 6.80 -14.78
CA PHE A 74 -2.28 7.14 -13.81
C PHE A 74 -0.97 7.51 -14.52
N SER A 75 -0.51 8.72 -14.32
CA SER A 75 0.65 9.27 -15.02
C SER A 75 1.55 10.09 -14.08
N ASN A 76 2.78 10.33 -14.51
CA ASN A 76 3.72 11.20 -13.80
C ASN A 76 3.16 12.62 -13.59
N SER A 77 2.31 13.11 -14.50
CA SER A 77 1.67 14.43 -14.37
C SER A 77 0.68 14.49 -13.19
N ILE A 78 0.08 13.35 -12.80
CA ILE A 78 -0.79 13.25 -11.62
C ILE A 78 0.07 13.34 -10.35
N LEU A 79 1.18 12.60 -10.30
CA LEU A 79 2.09 12.58 -9.15
C LEU A 79 2.67 13.96 -8.80
N ASN A 80 2.88 14.80 -9.82
CA ASN A 80 3.50 16.11 -9.66
C ASN A 80 2.50 17.27 -9.51
N SER A 81 1.21 17.02 -9.38
CA SER A 81 0.18 18.05 -9.24
C SER A 81 -0.83 17.70 -8.18
N ASP A 82 -0.81 18.43 -7.05
CA ASP A 82 -1.77 18.24 -5.97
C ASP A 82 -3.23 18.31 -6.43
N ALA A 83 -3.55 19.22 -7.35
CA ALA A 83 -4.92 19.37 -7.87
C ALA A 83 -5.36 18.14 -8.66
N LYS A 84 -4.49 17.61 -9.54
CA LYS A 84 -4.77 16.40 -10.31
C LYS A 84 -4.83 15.18 -9.40
N LEU A 85 -3.95 15.10 -8.40
CA LEU A 85 -3.91 14.02 -7.43
C LEU A 85 -5.19 13.98 -6.60
N MET A 86 -5.66 15.12 -6.08
CA MET A 86 -6.92 15.22 -5.35
C MET A 86 -8.13 14.84 -6.23
N LYS A 87 -8.15 15.29 -7.48
CA LYS A 87 -9.20 14.90 -8.44
C LYS A 87 -9.20 13.39 -8.67
N PHE A 88 -8.01 12.81 -8.86
CA PHE A 88 -7.83 11.37 -9.04
C PHE A 88 -8.36 10.61 -7.82
N PHE A 89 -8.01 11.00 -6.59
CA PHE A 89 -8.52 10.31 -5.39
C PHE A 89 -10.04 10.41 -5.28
N LYS A 90 -10.64 11.57 -5.51
CA LYS A 90 -12.10 11.73 -5.46
C LYS A 90 -12.84 10.88 -6.50
N GLN A 91 -12.19 10.57 -7.62
CA GLN A 91 -12.77 9.73 -8.68
C GLN A 91 -12.58 8.24 -8.44
N GLU A 92 -11.42 7.83 -7.92
CA GLU A 92 -11.04 6.43 -7.80
C GLU A 92 -11.33 5.83 -6.42
N VAL A 93 -11.33 6.66 -5.36
CA VAL A 93 -11.63 6.22 -4.00
C VAL A 93 -13.10 6.56 -3.72
N THR A 94 -13.97 5.59 -3.97
CA THR A 94 -15.40 5.70 -3.68
C THR A 94 -15.75 4.79 -2.50
N HIS A 95 -16.78 5.15 -1.74
CA HIS A 95 -17.24 4.36 -0.61
C HIS A 95 -17.56 2.91 -1.03
N GLU A 96 -18.17 2.72 -2.19
CA GLU A 96 -18.51 1.40 -2.74
C GLU A 96 -17.24 0.56 -2.99
N ARG A 97 -16.24 1.11 -3.67
CA ARG A 97 -14.99 0.37 -3.98
C ARG A 97 -14.17 0.04 -2.74
N ILE A 98 -14.18 0.93 -1.75
CA ILE A 98 -13.49 0.73 -0.47
C ILE A 98 -14.20 -0.34 0.35
N SER A 99 -15.51 -0.26 0.51
CA SER A 99 -16.29 -1.24 1.30
C SER A 99 -16.19 -2.64 0.71
N LEU A 100 -16.23 -2.77 -0.61
CA LEU A 100 -16.03 -4.05 -1.30
C LEU A 100 -14.60 -4.58 -1.13
N GLY A 101 -13.59 -3.70 -1.18
CA GLY A 101 -12.17 -4.08 -0.99
C GLY A 101 -11.88 -4.54 0.44
N TYR A 102 -12.55 -3.95 1.43
CA TYR A 102 -12.37 -4.30 2.85
C TYR A 102 -13.38 -5.35 3.36
N ASN A 103 -14.14 -5.95 2.49
CA ASN A 103 -14.95 -7.11 2.82
C ASN A 103 -14.15 -8.39 2.53
N PRO A 104 -13.55 -9.02 3.55
CA PRO A 104 -12.79 -10.24 3.34
C PRO A 104 -13.77 -11.35 2.95
N GLY A 105 -13.45 -12.04 1.86
CA GLY A 105 -14.20 -13.23 1.46
C GLY A 105 -14.07 -14.35 2.50
N PRO A 106 -14.92 -15.38 2.43
CA PRO A 106 -14.96 -16.50 3.39
C PRO A 106 -13.67 -17.34 3.39
N GLU A 107 -12.75 -17.06 2.50
CA GLU A 107 -11.49 -17.81 2.35
C GLU A 107 -10.41 -17.44 3.38
N LEU A 108 -10.60 -16.35 4.15
CA LEU A 108 -9.64 -15.97 5.18
C LEU A 108 -9.91 -16.74 6.48
N PRO A 109 -8.87 -17.33 7.11
CA PRO A 109 -9.02 -18.00 8.39
C PRO A 109 -9.57 -17.05 9.46
N GLU A 110 -10.45 -17.51 10.33
CA GLU A 110 -11.00 -16.72 11.45
C GLU A 110 -9.90 -16.12 12.34
N SER A 111 -8.77 -16.82 12.49
CA SER A 111 -7.59 -16.33 13.24
C SER A 111 -6.97 -15.04 12.64
N TRP A 112 -7.23 -14.76 11.36
CA TRP A 112 -6.82 -13.52 10.68
C TRP A 112 -7.87 -12.43 10.80
N MET A 113 -9.12 -12.81 11.16
CA MET A 113 -10.32 -12.00 11.13
C MET A 113 -10.65 -11.29 12.45
N GLY A 114 -9.75 -11.34 13.44
CA GLY A 114 -9.91 -10.55 14.64
C GLY A 114 -10.13 -9.06 14.33
N SER A 115 -9.62 -8.15 15.10
CA SER A 115 -9.57 -6.74 14.71
C SER A 115 -8.47 -6.53 13.68
N TYR A 116 -8.83 -6.23 12.43
CA TYR A 116 -7.86 -5.86 11.37
C TYR A 116 -7.95 -4.38 11.02
N LEU A 117 -6.84 -3.84 10.57
CA LEU A 117 -6.77 -2.49 10.04
C LEU A 117 -7.15 -2.48 8.56
N CYS A 118 -7.88 -1.46 8.13
CA CYS A 118 -8.13 -1.18 6.72
C CYS A 118 -7.07 -0.22 6.20
N LEU A 119 -6.10 -0.71 5.45
CA LEU A 119 -4.99 0.08 4.92
C LEU A 119 -5.17 0.37 3.44
N LEU A 120 -4.88 1.60 3.04
CA LEU A 120 -4.89 2.02 1.65
C LEU A 120 -3.47 2.36 1.18
N VAL A 121 -3.00 1.67 0.13
CA VAL A 121 -1.75 2.02 -0.55
C VAL A 121 -2.06 2.98 -1.68
N ILE A 122 -1.46 4.15 -1.63
CA ILE A 122 -1.67 5.24 -2.59
C ILE A 122 -0.38 5.59 -3.33
N PRO A 123 -0.49 6.13 -4.57
CA PRO A 123 0.69 6.43 -5.38
C PRO A 123 1.55 7.56 -4.81
N ALA A 124 0.94 8.61 -4.30
CA ALA A 124 1.60 9.77 -3.71
C ALA A 124 0.66 10.51 -2.75
N LEU A 125 1.21 11.41 -1.94
CA LEU A 125 0.47 12.32 -1.08
C LEU A 125 0.57 13.76 -1.64
N PRO A 126 -0.46 14.60 -1.45
CA PRO A 126 -0.36 16.03 -1.73
C PRO A 126 0.78 16.67 -0.93
N ARG A 127 1.47 17.63 -1.54
CA ARG A 127 2.53 18.40 -0.86
C ARG A 127 1.96 19.50 0.02
N ASN A 128 0.80 20.03 -0.37
CA ASN A 128 0.10 21.05 0.41
C ASN A 128 -0.57 20.42 1.63
N GLU A 129 -0.24 20.91 2.83
CA GLU A 129 -0.71 20.36 4.11
C GLU A 129 -2.23 20.43 4.29
N VAL A 130 -2.89 21.47 3.79
CA VAL A 130 -4.35 21.61 3.87
C VAL A 130 -5.00 20.50 3.06
N LYS A 131 -4.58 20.31 1.81
CA LYS A 131 -5.08 19.23 0.94
C LYS A 131 -4.78 17.85 1.51
N LEU A 132 -3.64 17.69 2.17
CA LEU A 132 -3.28 16.43 2.84
C LEU A 132 -4.25 16.13 4.00
N LYS A 133 -4.58 17.14 4.82
CA LYS A 133 -5.55 17.00 5.91
C LYS A 133 -6.95 16.67 5.37
N ASP A 134 -7.40 17.39 4.35
CA ASP A 134 -8.68 17.12 3.69
C ASP A 134 -8.77 15.69 3.13
N LEU A 135 -7.66 15.21 2.52
CA LEU A 135 -7.58 13.86 2.01
C LEU A 135 -7.68 12.82 3.13
N PHE A 136 -7.02 13.04 4.26
CA PHE A 136 -7.07 12.12 5.39
C PHE A 136 -8.45 12.08 6.04
N VAL A 137 -9.16 13.21 6.11
CA VAL A 137 -10.55 13.25 6.55
C VAL A 137 -11.41 12.41 5.61
N LEU A 138 -11.32 12.66 4.31
CA LEU A 138 -12.06 11.91 3.29
C LEU A 138 -11.83 10.39 3.42
N PHE A 139 -10.59 9.95 3.58
CA PHE A 139 -10.29 8.52 3.68
C PHE A 139 -10.82 7.89 4.99
N ARG A 140 -10.74 8.63 6.11
CA ARG A 140 -11.32 8.15 7.38
C ARG A 140 -12.84 7.98 7.31
N GLU A 141 -13.53 8.92 6.68
CA GLU A 141 -14.98 8.83 6.45
C GLU A 141 -15.37 7.61 5.61
N MET A 142 -14.46 7.12 4.78
CA MET A 142 -14.64 5.90 3.98
C MET A 142 -14.22 4.61 4.70
N GLY A 143 -13.82 4.68 5.98
CA GLY A 143 -13.41 3.51 6.77
C GLY A 143 -11.94 3.10 6.59
N VAL A 144 -11.10 3.93 5.95
CA VAL A 144 -9.65 3.69 5.90
C VAL A 144 -9.04 3.96 7.28
N GLY A 145 -8.34 2.98 7.82
CA GLY A 145 -7.65 3.07 9.11
C GLY A 145 -6.23 3.59 9.02
N GLY A 146 -5.61 3.53 7.84
CA GLY A 146 -4.26 4.05 7.61
C GLY A 146 -3.84 4.06 6.16
N VAL A 147 -2.82 4.85 5.85
CA VAL A 147 -2.35 5.08 4.47
C VAL A 147 -0.86 4.80 4.37
N LEU A 148 -0.48 4.04 3.34
CA LEU A 148 0.90 3.80 2.94
C LEU A 148 1.17 4.44 1.57
N CYS A 149 2.32 5.08 1.40
CA CYS A 149 2.72 5.64 0.12
C CYS A 149 3.54 4.61 -0.67
N LEU A 150 3.17 4.40 -1.94
CA LEU A 150 3.87 3.46 -2.81
C LEU A 150 5.35 3.82 -2.99
N SER A 151 5.71 5.10 -3.07
CA SER A 151 7.11 5.53 -3.16
C SER A 151 7.93 5.03 -1.97
N SER A 152 7.40 5.19 -0.74
CA SER A 152 8.09 4.72 0.47
C SER A 152 8.24 3.19 0.51
N MET A 153 7.24 2.46 -0.01
CA MET A 153 7.32 1.00 -0.15
C MET A 153 8.41 0.58 -1.15
N LEU A 154 8.49 1.25 -2.30
CA LEU A 154 9.49 0.98 -3.33
C LEU A 154 10.90 1.32 -2.84
N GLU A 155 11.07 2.45 -2.15
CA GLU A 155 12.35 2.81 -1.52
C GLU A 155 12.81 1.76 -0.51
N ASN A 156 11.90 1.26 0.33
CA ASN A 156 12.22 0.20 1.28
C ASN A 156 12.65 -1.09 0.56
N LEU A 157 11.90 -1.54 -0.45
CA LEU A 157 12.27 -2.70 -1.27
C LEU A 157 13.63 -2.53 -1.95
N LEU A 158 13.89 -1.34 -2.50
CA LEU A 158 15.18 -1.02 -3.11
C LEU A 158 16.32 -1.09 -2.08
N ARG A 159 16.14 -0.53 -0.88
CA ARG A 159 17.16 -0.60 0.18
C ARG A 159 17.43 -2.03 0.62
N GLN A 160 16.40 -2.86 0.75
CA GLN A 160 16.53 -4.26 1.13
C GLN A 160 17.16 -5.12 0.02
N SER A 161 17.03 -4.74 -1.26
CA SER A 161 17.58 -5.49 -2.40
C SER A 161 19.07 -5.28 -2.58
N MET A 162 19.92 -5.74 -1.63
CA MET A 162 21.38 -5.66 -1.76
C MET A 162 21.91 -6.73 -2.72
N PRO A 163 22.90 -6.40 -3.60
CA PRO A 163 23.48 -7.36 -4.55
C PRO A 163 24.11 -8.60 -3.90
N THR A 164 24.58 -8.47 -2.66
CA THR A 164 25.32 -9.49 -1.93
C THR A 164 24.46 -10.49 -1.16
N LEU A 165 23.19 -10.17 -0.90
CA LEU A 165 22.33 -11.05 -0.15
C LEU A 165 21.78 -12.19 -1.03
N LYS A 166 21.82 -13.42 -0.52
CA LYS A 166 21.12 -14.57 -1.09
C LYS A 166 19.66 -14.44 -0.71
N TYR A 167 18.84 -13.91 -1.61
CA TYR A 167 17.41 -13.85 -1.38
C TYR A 167 16.74 -15.16 -1.72
N SER A 168 15.73 -15.49 -0.95
CA SER A 168 14.74 -16.50 -1.27
C SER A 168 14.09 -16.20 -2.63
N ASN A 169 13.42 -17.19 -3.20
CA ASN A 169 12.85 -17.23 -4.56
C ASN A 169 11.82 -16.12 -4.94
N ASN A 170 11.86 -14.94 -4.31
CA ASN A 170 10.94 -13.86 -4.66
C ASN A 170 11.45 -13.10 -5.90
N GLY A 171 10.72 -13.25 -7.02
CA GLY A 171 11.08 -12.67 -8.31
C GLY A 171 11.22 -11.14 -8.30
N VAL A 172 10.50 -10.43 -7.42
CA VAL A 172 10.61 -8.97 -7.29
C VAL A 172 12.00 -8.57 -6.81
N PHE A 173 12.54 -9.24 -5.78
CA PHE A 173 13.90 -8.95 -5.30
C PHE A 173 14.96 -9.33 -6.34
N GLN A 174 14.75 -10.37 -7.12
CA GLN A 174 15.67 -10.73 -8.21
C GLN A 174 15.70 -9.62 -9.27
N VAL A 175 14.55 -9.09 -9.69
CA VAL A 175 14.46 -7.98 -10.63
C VAL A 175 15.12 -6.72 -10.06
N LEU A 176 14.80 -6.34 -8.82
CA LEU A 176 15.41 -5.17 -8.18
C LEU A 176 16.94 -5.29 -8.07
N LYS A 177 17.44 -6.49 -7.75
CA LYS A 177 18.86 -6.77 -7.72
C LYS A 177 19.50 -6.57 -9.10
N LEU A 178 18.88 -7.09 -10.16
CA LEU A 178 19.36 -6.88 -11.52
C LEU A 178 19.37 -5.40 -11.90
N LEU A 179 18.30 -4.67 -11.60
CA LEU A 179 18.24 -3.22 -11.86
C LEU A 179 19.39 -2.46 -11.17
N LYS A 180 19.76 -2.84 -9.94
CA LYS A 180 20.90 -2.26 -9.24
C LYS A 180 22.24 -2.65 -9.88
N VAL A 181 22.46 -3.93 -10.17
CA VAL A 181 23.68 -4.42 -10.79
C VAL A 181 23.94 -3.74 -12.14
N TYR A 182 22.89 -3.56 -12.94
CA TYR A 182 22.96 -2.84 -14.21
C TYR A 182 22.87 -1.31 -14.09
N GLN A 183 22.84 -0.77 -12.85
CA GLN A 183 22.74 0.67 -12.57
C GLN A 183 21.49 1.34 -13.18
N LEU A 184 20.45 0.57 -13.45
CA LEU A 184 19.15 1.07 -13.96
C LEU A 184 18.26 1.65 -12.84
N ALA A 185 18.49 1.26 -11.59
CA ALA A 185 17.88 1.85 -10.41
C ALA A 185 18.98 2.32 -9.46
N ARG A 186 18.93 3.60 -9.09
CA ARG A 186 19.79 4.19 -8.06
C ARG A 186 19.01 4.34 -6.76
N GLU A 187 19.69 4.14 -5.63
CA GLU A 187 19.11 4.50 -4.33
C GLU A 187 18.92 6.02 -4.29
N PRO A 188 17.81 6.51 -3.72
CA PRO A 188 17.69 7.92 -3.43
C PRO A 188 18.89 8.33 -2.57
N GLN A 189 19.75 9.18 -3.09
CA GLN A 189 20.78 9.80 -2.27
C GLN A 189 20.06 10.67 -1.25
N LEU A 190 20.28 10.38 0.03
CA LEU A 190 20.00 11.35 1.07
C LEU A 190 20.94 12.51 0.80
N ASP A 191 20.41 13.63 0.33
CA ASP A 191 21.13 14.90 0.26
C ASP A 191 21.51 15.31 1.69
N MET A 192 22.64 14.79 2.17
CA MET A 192 23.20 15.15 3.48
C MET A 192 23.81 16.54 3.50
N PHE A 193 23.74 17.29 2.37
CA PHE A 193 24.34 18.61 2.21
C PHE A 193 23.40 19.57 1.49
N SER A 194 22.22 19.80 2.05
CA SER A 194 21.47 21.01 1.74
C SER A 194 21.66 21.98 2.90
N ASN A 195 22.71 22.81 2.80
CA ASN A 195 22.85 24.03 3.59
C ASN A 195 21.83 25.06 3.15
#